data_78121e721d41a90900e6b1a7463d345e
#
_entry.id   78121e721d41a90900e6b1a7463d345e
#
_cell.length_a   1.000
_cell.length_b   1.000
_cell.length_c   1.000
_cell.angle_alpha   90.00
_cell.angle_beta   90.00
_cell.angle_gamma   90.00
#
_symmetry.space_group_name_H-M   'P 1'
#
loop_
_entity.id
_entity.type
_entity.pdbx_description
1 polymer ?
#
loop_
_entity_poly.entity_id
_entity_poly.type
_entity_poly.pdbx_seq_one_letter_code
_entity_poly.pdbx_strand_id
1 'polypeptide(L)'
;MKFPRLILIIDGMGDRPTKELENKTPLQAANLPVLDKLAQEGQCGSAHPIGPGEIASTVTGTLSILGFNPKKTSISRGVVESIGCNSGIIPGDIAFRGNWATIDSKGFIIDRRAGRIRDGTEKLCSSLNGLKIENVEFLVNPSTEHRLSIVLRGKGIADQLSGSDPYKTFNTKIKPLVPQPFKISDKKSLYTAKMLNLFESKARNILKNHPVNLIRKSKNLLPANIVLSREPGVMDDFAKLKHPSGSDISGIFITGDDTISGISKMIGLKICK
;
A
#
# COMPACT_ATOMS: atom_id res chain seq x y z
N MET A 1 32.57 22.55 1.33
CA MET A 1 32.03 21.17 1.41
C MET A 1 30.53 21.25 1.70
N LYS A 2 29.67 20.60 0.89
CA LYS A 2 28.26 20.46 1.26
C LYS A 2 28.16 19.26 2.22
N PHE A 3 27.82 19.49 3.48
CA PHE A 3 27.56 18.41 4.44
C PHE A 3 26.32 17.62 4.00
N PRO A 4 26.32 16.30 4.11
CA PRO A 4 25.14 15.50 3.86
C PRO A 4 24.05 15.86 4.89
N ARG A 5 22.79 15.93 4.44
CA ARG A 5 21.63 16.09 5.31
C ARG A 5 20.99 14.73 5.51
N LEU A 6 20.67 14.41 6.77
CA LEU A 6 19.94 13.20 7.12
C LEU A 6 18.52 13.58 7.54
N ILE A 7 17.52 12.91 6.95
CA ILE A 7 16.14 12.97 7.42
C ILE A 7 15.81 11.56 7.93
N LEU A 8 15.56 11.45 9.24
CA LEU A 8 15.12 10.22 9.88
C LEU A 8 13.62 10.31 10.15
N ILE A 9 12.83 9.44 9.51
CA ILE A 9 11.39 9.36 9.69
C ILE A 9 11.08 8.10 10.49
N ILE A 10 10.56 8.28 11.71
CA ILE A 10 10.10 7.18 12.57
C ILE A 10 8.57 7.19 12.54
N ASP A 11 8.00 6.31 11.71
CA ASP A 11 6.54 6.19 11.57
C ASP A 11 5.93 5.49 12.78
N GLY A 12 4.77 6.00 13.24
CA GLY A 12 4.00 5.42 14.35
C GLY A 12 4.61 5.63 15.74
N MET A 13 5.56 6.55 15.92
CA MET A 13 6.18 6.85 17.22
C MET A 13 5.25 7.64 18.15
N GLY A 14 4.37 8.48 17.60
CA GLY A 14 3.42 9.28 18.38
C GLY A 14 2.22 8.44 18.86
N ASP A 15 1.88 8.55 20.16
CA ASP A 15 0.72 7.92 20.76
C ASP A 15 0.18 8.74 21.92
N ARG A 16 -0.95 8.32 22.49
CA ARG A 16 -1.59 8.95 23.64
C ARG A 16 -1.04 8.39 24.95
N PRO A 17 -1.09 9.16 26.06
CA PRO A 17 -0.81 8.66 27.38
C PRO A 17 -1.77 7.51 27.75
N THR A 18 -1.25 6.46 28.39
CA THR A 18 -2.04 5.34 28.89
C THR A 18 -1.85 5.15 30.39
N LYS A 19 -2.86 4.56 31.05
CA LYS A 19 -2.79 4.29 32.51
C LYS A 19 -1.69 3.29 32.84
N GLU A 20 -1.46 2.32 31.96
CA GLU A 20 -0.44 1.27 32.09
C GLU A 20 0.98 1.86 32.10
N LEU A 21 1.16 3.04 31.54
CA LEU A 21 2.42 3.78 31.50
C LEU A 21 2.39 5.01 32.44
N GLU A 22 1.62 4.95 33.54
CA GLU A 22 1.52 6.04 34.52
C GLU A 22 1.10 7.38 33.89
N ASN A 23 0.17 7.36 32.94
CA ASN A 23 -0.27 8.49 32.14
C ASN A 23 0.85 9.16 31.30
N LYS A 24 1.89 8.40 30.95
CA LYS A 24 2.91 8.79 29.97
C LYS A 24 2.56 8.22 28.60
N THR A 25 3.05 8.88 27.55
CA THR A 25 3.07 8.28 26.21
C THR A 25 4.14 7.17 26.16
N PRO A 26 4.05 6.20 25.23
CA PRO A 26 5.13 5.22 25.02
C PRO A 26 6.50 5.88 24.82
N LEU A 27 6.54 7.00 24.08
CA LEU A 27 7.78 7.75 23.86
C LEU A 27 8.36 8.34 25.17
N GLN A 28 7.50 8.87 26.04
CA GLN A 28 7.91 9.40 27.36
C GLN A 28 8.34 8.31 28.35
N ALA A 29 7.79 7.10 28.20
CA ALA A 29 8.12 5.96 29.07
C ALA A 29 9.38 5.19 28.59
N ALA A 30 9.74 5.32 27.33
CA ALA A 30 10.89 4.63 26.76
C ALA A 30 12.22 5.28 27.21
N ASN A 31 13.26 4.46 27.33
CA ASN A 31 14.62 4.95 27.58
C ASN A 31 15.30 5.29 26.25
N LEU A 32 15.38 6.56 25.90
CA LEU A 32 15.82 7.05 24.59
C LEU A 32 16.95 8.10 24.70
N PRO A 33 18.09 7.79 25.35
CA PRO A 33 19.10 8.80 25.70
C PRO A 33 19.66 9.58 24.50
N VAL A 34 19.72 8.96 23.32
CA VAL A 34 20.21 9.62 22.10
C VAL A 34 19.16 10.59 21.55
N LEU A 35 17.89 10.19 21.49
CA LEU A 35 16.82 11.06 21.01
C LEU A 35 16.58 12.21 22.00
N ASP A 36 16.64 11.95 23.31
CA ASP A 36 16.50 12.96 24.34
C ASP A 36 17.62 14.01 24.23
N LYS A 37 18.86 13.57 24.03
CA LYS A 37 19.98 14.47 23.80
C LYS A 37 19.78 15.31 22.52
N LEU A 38 19.39 14.71 21.42
CA LEU A 38 19.12 15.43 20.17
C LEU A 38 18.00 16.45 20.34
N ALA A 39 16.96 16.12 21.11
CA ALA A 39 15.86 17.05 21.41
C ALA A 39 16.30 18.21 22.28
N GLN A 40 17.20 17.99 23.26
CA GLN A 40 17.75 19.03 24.15
C GLN A 40 18.71 19.98 23.41
N GLU A 41 19.52 19.45 22.50
CA GLU A 41 20.53 20.24 21.77
C GLU A 41 19.95 20.85 20.46
N GLY A 42 18.81 20.39 20.01
CA GLY A 42 18.16 20.78 18.76
C GLY A 42 16.96 21.69 18.96
N GLN A 43 16.20 21.84 17.89
CA GLN A 43 14.91 22.54 17.90
C GLN A 43 13.78 21.54 17.71
N CYS A 44 12.81 21.56 18.62
CA CYS A 44 11.60 20.74 18.54
C CYS A 44 10.42 21.59 18.07
N GLY A 45 9.50 20.96 17.32
CA GLY A 45 8.30 21.63 16.83
C GLY A 45 7.25 20.63 16.37
N SER A 46 6.07 21.15 16.05
CA SER A 46 4.97 20.38 15.46
C SER A 46 4.77 20.80 14.02
N ALA A 47 4.52 19.82 13.13
CA ALA A 47 4.24 20.07 11.73
C ALA A 47 2.93 19.40 11.31
N HIS A 48 2.18 20.08 10.45
CA HIS A 48 1.00 19.54 9.77
C HIS A 48 1.35 19.28 8.31
N PRO A 49 1.70 18.04 7.92
CA PRO A 49 2.23 17.76 6.59
C PRO A 49 1.29 18.16 5.44
N ILE A 50 -0.02 18.07 5.66
CA ILE A 50 -1.03 18.39 4.64
C ILE A 50 -1.72 19.72 4.95
N GLY A 51 -2.09 19.91 6.21
CA GLY A 51 -2.79 21.06 6.72
C GLY A 51 -3.40 20.77 8.08
N PRO A 52 -3.83 21.80 8.83
CA PRO A 52 -4.46 21.62 10.13
C PRO A 52 -5.71 20.74 10.01
N GLY A 53 -5.80 19.70 10.84
CA GLY A 53 -6.95 18.77 10.87
C GLY A 53 -7.00 17.75 9.72
N GLU A 54 -6.09 17.80 8.75
CA GLU A 54 -6.03 16.83 7.66
C GLU A 54 -5.16 15.63 8.02
N ILE A 55 -5.66 14.41 7.71
CA ILE A 55 -4.92 13.17 7.97
C ILE A 55 -3.99 12.88 6.79
N ALA A 56 -2.68 12.83 7.07
CA ALA A 56 -1.70 12.41 6.08
C ALA A 56 -1.72 10.90 5.86
N SER A 57 -1.67 10.46 4.60
CA SER A 57 -1.30 9.09 4.25
C SER A 57 0.22 8.94 4.20
N THR A 58 0.74 7.72 4.16
CA THR A 58 2.18 7.48 3.96
C THR A 58 2.71 8.22 2.73
N VAL A 59 1.97 8.19 1.62
CA VAL A 59 2.39 8.85 0.36
C VAL A 59 2.38 10.37 0.51
N THR A 60 1.25 10.94 0.93
CA THR A 60 1.10 12.39 1.02
C THR A 60 1.99 13.00 2.10
N GLY A 61 2.14 12.33 3.25
CA GLY A 61 3.02 12.75 4.33
C GLY A 61 4.49 12.73 3.92
N THR A 62 4.96 11.64 3.32
CA THR A 62 6.35 11.52 2.86
C THR A 62 6.68 12.55 1.78
N LEU A 63 5.81 12.72 0.78
CA LEU A 63 5.98 13.73 -0.26
C LEU A 63 6.06 15.14 0.33
N SER A 64 5.20 15.45 1.30
CA SER A 64 5.22 16.76 1.98
C SER A 64 6.51 17.01 2.76
N ILE A 65 6.99 16.02 3.52
CA ILE A 65 8.27 16.10 4.23
C ILE A 65 9.43 16.36 3.26
N LEU A 66 9.34 15.82 2.05
CA LEU A 66 10.33 16.03 0.99
C LEU A 66 10.11 17.33 0.18
N GLY A 67 9.17 18.19 0.58
CA GLY A 67 8.93 19.49 -0.03
C GLY A 67 7.99 19.49 -1.23
N PHE A 68 7.36 18.36 -1.55
CA PHE A 68 6.33 18.31 -2.61
C PHE A 68 4.97 18.75 -2.07
N ASN A 69 4.17 19.40 -2.91
CA ASN A 69 2.79 19.74 -2.55
C ASN A 69 1.87 18.54 -2.77
N PRO A 70 1.43 17.84 -1.70
CA PRO A 70 0.63 16.62 -1.83
C PRO A 70 -0.76 16.86 -2.44
N LYS A 71 -1.29 18.09 -2.38
CA LYS A 71 -2.58 18.46 -3.00
C LYS A 71 -2.48 18.59 -4.52
N LYS A 72 -1.28 18.89 -5.03
CA LYS A 72 -1.00 18.95 -6.48
C LYS A 72 -0.48 17.62 -7.04
N THR A 73 -0.05 16.71 -6.17
CA THR A 73 0.56 15.43 -6.53
C THR A 73 -0.38 14.30 -6.09
N SER A 74 -1.54 14.20 -6.75
CA SER A 74 -2.49 13.13 -6.46
C SER A 74 -2.03 11.83 -7.11
N ILE A 75 -1.36 10.98 -6.35
CA ILE A 75 -0.92 9.67 -6.82
C ILE A 75 -1.58 8.59 -5.98
N SER A 76 -2.20 7.63 -6.66
CA SER A 76 -2.80 6.47 -6.02
C SER A 76 -1.74 5.60 -5.34
N ARG A 77 -2.06 5.10 -4.15
CA ARG A 77 -1.18 4.14 -3.44
C ARG A 77 -1.03 2.83 -4.20
N GLY A 78 -2.00 2.41 -5.00
CA GLY A 78 -1.89 1.25 -5.87
C GLY A 78 -0.74 1.42 -6.87
N VAL A 79 -0.65 2.58 -7.51
CA VAL A 79 0.43 2.91 -8.45
C VAL A 79 1.79 2.98 -7.74
N VAL A 80 1.86 3.71 -6.62
CA VAL A 80 3.12 3.88 -5.87
C VAL A 80 3.67 2.53 -5.40
N GLU A 81 2.82 1.66 -4.84
CA GLU A 81 3.22 0.33 -4.37
C GLU A 81 3.66 -0.57 -5.54
N SER A 82 2.98 -0.48 -6.69
CA SER A 82 3.34 -1.22 -7.90
C SER A 82 4.71 -0.81 -8.47
N ILE A 83 5.02 0.48 -8.47
CA ILE A 83 6.35 0.98 -8.82
C ILE A 83 7.39 0.47 -7.81
N GLY A 84 7.07 0.50 -6.53
CA GLY A 84 7.97 0.11 -5.44
C GLY A 84 8.39 -1.34 -5.48
N CYS A 85 7.45 -2.25 -5.70
CA CYS A 85 7.70 -3.69 -5.80
C CYS A 85 8.15 -4.17 -7.19
N ASN A 86 8.46 -3.27 -8.14
CA ASN A 86 8.88 -3.60 -9.51
C ASN A 86 7.86 -4.46 -10.28
N SER A 87 6.58 -4.14 -10.19
CA SER A 87 5.51 -4.92 -10.83
C SER A 87 5.53 -4.91 -12.36
N GLY A 88 6.41 -4.13 -12.98
CA GLY A 88 6.42 -3.95 -14.44
C GLY A 88 5.27 -3.08 -14.95
N ILE A 89 4.69 -2.24 -14.09
CA ILE A 89 3.64 -1.28 -14.44
C ILE A 89 4.14 -0.28 -15.50
N ILE A 90 3.30 -0.01 -16.49
CA ILE A 90 3.58 0.94 -17.59
C ILE A 90 2.43 1.94 -17.73
N PRO A 91 2.64 3.08 -18.41
CA PRO A 91 1.57 4.04 -18.66
C PRO A 91 0.32 3.42 -19.27
N GLY A 92 -0.85 3.80 -18.74
CA GLY A 92 -2.16 3.25 -19.11
C GLY A 92 -2.63 2.04 -18.32
N ASP A 93 -1.75 1.38 -17.55
CA ASP A 93 -2.15 0.32 -16.64
C ASP A 93 -2.95 0.88 -15.45
N ILE A 94 -3.88 0.09 -14.91
CA ILE A 94 -4.57 0.38 -13.66
C ILE A 94 -3.96 -0.46 -12.55
N ALA A 95 -3.52 0.17 -11.48
CA ALA A 95 -2.94 -0.53 -10.34
C ALA A 95 -3.81 -0.43 -9.09
N PHE A 96 -3.91 -1.53 -8.37
CA PHE A 96 -4.53 -1.63 -7.05
C PHE A 96 -3.50 -2.07 -6.03
N ARG A 97 -3.64 -1.57 -4.82
CA ARG A 97 -3.03 -2.19 -3.67
C ARG A 97 -3.88 -3.36 -3.22
N GLY A 98 -3.27 -4.51 -3.01
CA GLY A 98 -3.94 -5.71 -2.51
C GLY A 98 -3.46 -6.10 -1.11
N ASN A 99 -4.32 -6.81 -0.39
CA ASN A 99 -3.97 -7.53 0.82
C ASN A 99 -4.32 -9.01 0.67
N TRP A 100 -3.44 -9.89 1.09
CA TRP A 100 -3.78 -11.26 1.41
C TRP A 100 -4.68 -11.28 2.64
N ALA A 101 -5.82 -11.90 2.55
CA ALA A 101 -6.79 -11.96 3.65
C ALA A 101 -7.33 -13.36 3.86
N THR A 102 -8.00 -13.56 4.99
CA THR A 102 -8.67 -14.82 5.36
C THR A 102 -10.16 -14.60 5.43
N ILE A 103 -10.92 -15.44 4.75
CA ILE A 103 -12.37 -15.56 4.90
C ILE A 103 -12.75 -16.96 5.40
N ASP A 104 -13.89 -17.04 6.10
CA ASP A 104 -14.51 -18.28 6.51
C ASP A 104 -15.28 -18.98 5.36
N SER A 105 -15.89 -20.12 5.66
CA SER A 105 -16.69 -20.89 4.71
C SER A 105 -17.95 -20.15 4.22
N LYS A 106 -18.47 -19.20 5.01
CA LYS A 106 -19.63 -18.36 4.68
C LYS A 106 -19.24 -17.07 3.93
N GLY A 107 -17.92 -16.83 3.75
CA GLY A 107 -17.37 -15.68 3.04
C GLY A 107 -17.17 -14.42 3.89
N PHE A 108 -17.26 -14.54 5.23
CA PHE A 108 -16.96 -13.42 6.13
C PHE A 108 -15.44 -13.27 6.34
N ILE A 109 -14.97 -12.05 6.41
CA ILE A 109 -13.55 -11.73 6.65
C ILE A 109 -13.23 -12.07 8.12
N ILE A 110 -12.28 -12.99 8.29
CA ILE A 110 -11.70 -13.35 9.59
C ILE A 110 -10.53 -12.43 9.91
N ASP A 111 -9.65 -12.20 8.91
CA ASP A 111 -8.48 -11.36 9.06
C ASP A 111 -8.14 -10.73 7.71
N ARG A 112 -8.00 -9.40 7.68
CA ARG A 112 -7.65 -8.62 6.48
C ARG A 112 -6.18 -8.71 6.08
N ARG A 113 -5.37 -9.43 6.84
CA ARG A 113 -3.91 -9.54 6.67
C ARG A 113 -3.43 -10.99 6.67
N ALA A 114 -4.34 -11.98 6.68
CA ALA A 114 -4.03 -13.41 6.77
C ALA A 114 -3.01 -13.72 7.88
N GLY A 115 -3.21 -13.16 9.09
CA GLY A 115 -2.27 -13.29 10.21
C GLY A 115 -0.93 -12.60 9.94
N ARG A 116 -0.90 -11.53 9.16
CA ARG A 116 0.33 -10.83 8.71
C ARG A 116 1.30 -11.78 8.00
N ILE A 117 0.76 -12.55 7.05
CA ILE A 117 1.55 -13.49 6.25
C ILE A 117 2.79 -12.79 5.65
N ARG A 118 3.94 -13.44 5.76
CA ARG A 118 5.22 -13.03 5.15
C ARG A 118 5.75 -14.12 4.23
N ASP A 119 5.71 -15.38 4.68
CA ASP A 119 6.28 -16.50 3.96
C ASP A 119 5.30 -17.07 2.91
N GLY A 120 5.82 -17.34 1.72
CA GLY A 120 5.07 -17.96 0.64
C GLY A 120 4.23 -16.98 -0.19
N THR A 121 4.28 -15.68 0.06
CA THR A 121 3.55 -14.65 -0.71
C THR A 121 3.97 -14.63 -2.17
N GLU A 122 5.25 -14.88 -2.47
CA GLU A 122 5.78 -15.00 -3.83
C GLU A 122 5.09 -16.14 -4.61
N LYS A 123 4.95 -17.32 -3.98
CA LYS A 123 4.27 -18.47 -4.59
C LYS A 123 2.78 -18.21 -4.83
N LEU A 124 2.13 -17.54 -3.89
CA LEU A 124 0.74 -17.10 -4.06
C LEU A 124 0.60 -16.11 -5.23
N CYS A 125 1.48 -15.11 -5.32
CA CYS A 125 1.49 -14.17 -6.43
C CYS A 125 1.74 -14.88 -7.76
N SER A 126 2.74 -15.77 -7.84
CA SER A 126 3.06 -16.52 -9.06
C SER A 126 1.87 -17.33 -9.58
N SER A 127 1.00 -17.84 -8.70
CA SER A 127 -0.20 -18.58 -9.11
C SER A 127 -1.31 -17.70 -9.70
N LEU A 128 -1.24 -16.40 -9.50
CA LEU A 128 -2.21 -15.42 -9.98
C LEU A 128 -1.65 -14.52 -11.09
N ASN A 129 -0.32 -14.41 -11.17
CA ASN A 129 0.35 -13.53 -12.12
C ASN A 129 0.16 -14.03 -13.56
N GLY A 130 -0.12 -13.10 -14.48
CA GLY A 130 -0.35 -13.39 -15.89
C GLY A 130 -1.74 -13.97 -16.20
N LEU A 131 -2.67 -14.00 -15.23
CA LEU A 131 -4.04 -14.38 -15.50
C LEU A 131 -4.67 -13.43 -16.51
N LYS A 132 -5.27 -13.99 -17.56
CA LYS A 132 -6.01 -13.22 -18.57
C LYS A 132 -7.51 -13.46 -18.42
N ILE A 133 -8.26 -12.38 -18.42
CA ILE A 133 -9.72 -12.37 -18.36
C ILE A 133 -10.20 -11.42 -19.46
N GLU A 134 -10.86 -11.96 -20.48
CA GLU A 134 -11.16 -11.23 -21.72
C GLU A 134 -9.87 -10.60 -22.30
N ASN A 135 -9.86 -9.29 -22.47
CA ASN A 135 -8.72 -8.53 -23.02
C ASN A 135 -7.86 -7.85 -21.94
N VAL A 136 -8.00 -8.27 -20.66
CA VAL A 136 -7.26 -7.72 -19.53
C VAL A 136 -6.34 -8.77 -18.93
N GLU A 137 -5.07 -8.45 -18.85
CA GLU A 137 -4.03 -9.22 -18.15
C GLU A 137 -3.82 -8.70 -16.76
N PHE A 138 -3.71 -9.61 -15.78
CA PHE A 138 -3.47 -9.29 -14.38
C PHE A 138 -2.02 -9.61 -14.01
N LEU A 139 -1.21 -8.59 -13.71
CA LEU A 139 0.13 -8.76 -13.18
C LEU A 139 0.06 -8.65 -11.65
N VAL A 140 0.47 -9.71 -10.98
CA VAL A 140 0.38 -9.81 -9.52
C VAL A 140 1.76 -10.02 -8.92
N ASN A 141 2.18 -9.10 -8.07
CA ASN A 141 3.51 -9.11 -7.48
C ASN A 141 3.44 -8.99 -5.96
N PRO A 142 4.32 -9.70 -5.23
CA PRO A 142 4.42 -9.52 -3.79
C PRO A 142 4.91 -8.12 -3.45
N SER A 143 4.40 -7.59 -2.35
CA SER A 143 4.87 -6.36 -1.73
C SER A 143 5.19 -6.64 -0.27
N THR A 144 5.40 -5.60 0.51
CA THR A 144 5.81 -5.72 1.91
C THR A 144 4.82 -6.55 2.73
N GLU A 145 5.27 -7.64 3.35
CA GLU A 145 4.49 -8.53 4.22
C GLU A 145 3.25 -9.13 3.53
N HIS A 146 2.07 -8.89 4.11
CA HIS A 146 0.76 -9.37 3.63
C HIS A 146 0.21 -8.58 2.43
N ARG A 147 0.99 -7.70 1.83
CA ARG A 147 0.57 -6.83 0.71
C ARG A 147 0.96 -7.45 -0.62
N LEU A 148 0.24 -7.03 -1.65
CA LEU A 148 0.55 -7.34 -3.04
C LEU A 148 0.14 -6.16 -3.93
N SER A 149 0.79 -6.06 -5.08
CA SER A 149 0.39 -5.21 -6.19
C SER A 149 -0.46 -6.01 -7.16
N ILE A 150 -1.55 -5.42 -7.64
CA ILE A 150 -2.41 -5.98 -8.68
C ILE A 150 -2.47 -4.94 -9.79
N VAL A 151 -1.88 -5.25 -10.95
CA VAL A 151 -1.87 -4.36 -12.12
C VAL A 151 -2.75 -4.98 -13.20
N LEU A 152 -3.68 -4.20 -13.71
CA LEU A 152 -4.54 -4.54 -14.82
C LEU A 152 -3.99 -3.86 -16.08
N ARG A 153 -3.69 -4.66 -17.09
CA ARG A 153 -3.20 -4.19 -18.38
C ARG A 153 -4.19 -4.57 -19.47
N GLY A 154 -4.72 -3.59 -20.19
CA GLY A 154 -5.69 -3.83 -21.25
C GLY A 154 -6.29 -2.55 -21.82
N LYS A 155 -7.09 -2.69 -22.86
CA LYS A 155 -7.80 -1.56 -23.45
C LYS A 155 -9.19 -1.38 -22.80
N GLY A 156 -9.64 -0.14 -22.70
CA GLY A 156 -11.00 0.16 -22.25
C GLY A 156 -11.20 0.10 -20.74
N ILE A 157 -10.12 0.08 -19.94
CA ILE A 157 -10.15 0.11 -18.49
C ILE A 157 -10.00 1.56 -17.95
N ALA A 158 -10.47 1.82 -16.74
CA ALA A 158 -10.33 3.07 -16.01
C ALA A 158 -10.35 2.83 -14.50
N ASP A 159 -9.89 3.81 -13.71
CA ASP A 159 -9.66 3.69 -12.26
C ASP A 159 -10.75 4.27 -11.37
N GLN A 160 -11.84 4.80 -11.95
CA GLN A 160 -12.92 5.44 -11.17
C GLN A 160 -13.88 4.41 -10.58
N LEU A 161 -13.35 3.52 -9.72
CA LEU A 161 -14.10 2.44 -9.08
C LEU A 161 -13.60 2.17 -7.65
N SER A 162 -14.42 1.45 -6.88
CA SER A 162 -14.02 0.93 -5.56
C SER A 162 -13.21 -0.36 -5.70
N GLY A 163 -12.47 -0.71 -4.65
CA GLY A 163 -11.95 -2.06 -4.46
C GLY A 163 -12.89 -2.93 -3.64
N SER A 164 -12.42 -4.14 -3.27
CA SER A 164 -13.16 -5.10 -2.46
C SER A 164 -12.86 -5.01 -0.95
N ASP A 165 -11.84 -4.24 -0.54
CA ASP A 165 -11.46 -4.09 0.86
C ASP A 165 -12.45 -3.16 1.61
N PRO A 166 -13.18 -3.63 2.65
CA PRO A 166 -14.12 -2.78 3.40
C PRO A 166 -13.44 -1.82 4.39
N TYR A 167 -12.12 -1.84 4.52
CA TYR A 167 -11.30 -1.03 5.46
C TYR A 167 -11.59 -1.25 6.96
N LYS A 168 -12.76 -1.71 7.32
CA LYS A 168 -13.23 -1.90 8.71
C LYS A 168 -13.47 -3.37 8.97
N THR A 169 -13.02 -3.87 10.10
CA THR A 169 -13.24 -5.27 10.53
C THR A 169 -13.48 -5.40 12.04
N PHE A 170 -13.71 -4.27 12.73
CA PHE A 170 -13.89 -4.30 14.18
C PHE A 170 -15.30 -4.81 14.55
N ASN A 171 -15.36 -5.95 15.23
CA ASN A 171 -16.55 -6.52 15.88
C ASN A 171 -17.79 -6.76 15.01
N THR A 172 -17.66 -6.80 13.69
CA THR A 172 -18.78 -7.06 12.79
C THR A 172 -18.42 -8.15 11.78
N LYS A 173 -19.39 -9.03 11.47
CA LYS A 173 -19.26 -10.01 10.38
C LYS A 173 -19.41 -9.28 9.04
N ILE A 174 -18.29 -8.92 8.42
CA ILE A 174 -18.26 -8.18 7.14
C ILE A 174 -17.76 -9.12 6.05
N LYS A 175 -18.41 -9.07 4.89
CA LYS A 175 -17.93 -9.71 3.66
C LYS A 175 -17.08 -8.72 2.85
N PRO A 176 -16.19 -9.20 1.94
CA PRO A 176 -15.57 -8.34 0.95
C PRO A 176 -16.64 -7.54 0.18
N LEU A 177 -16.32 -6.30 -0.14
CA LEU A 177 -17.17 -5.50 -1.01
C LEU A 177 -17.11 -6.05 -2.45
N VAL A 178 -18.13 -5.74 -3.23
CA VAL A 178 -18.09 -5.99 -4.66
C VAL A 178 -17.57 -4.72 -5.34
N PRO A 179 -16.41 -4.76 -6.04
CA PRO A 179 -15.92 -3.63 -6.80
C PRO A 179 -16.98 -3.05 -7.74
N GLN A 180 -17.18 -1.74 -7.65
CA GLN A 180 -18.20 -1.02 -8.43
C GLN A 180 -17.66 0.34 -8.92
N PRO A 181 -18.07 0.82 -10.10
CA PRO A 181 -17.71 2.15 -10.56
C PRO A 181 -18.35 3.21 -9.66
N PHE A 182 -17.68 4.35 -9.45
CA PHE A 182 -18.25 5.47 -8.71
C PHE A 182 -19.42 6.13 -9.47
N LYS A 183 -19.43 6.01 -10.81
CA LYS A 183 -20.53 6.43 -11.67
C LYS A 183 -20.91 5.29 -12.61
N ILE A 184 -22.15 4.82 -12.56
CA ILE A 184 -22.65 3.71 -13.41
C ILE A 184 -22.55 4.06 -14.90
N SER A 185 -22.64 5.34 -15.26
CA SER A 185 -22.48 5.83 -16.64
C SER A 185 -21.06 5.71 -17.19
N ASP A 186 -20.05 5.53 -16.31
CA ASP A 186 -18.67 5.31 -16.75
C ASP A 186 -18.48 3.85 -17.18
N LYS A 187 -18.64 3.64 -18.47
CA LYS A 187 -18.54 2.30 -19.10
C LYS A 187 -17.15 1.65 -18.92
N LYS A 188 -16.08 2.46 -18.88
CA LYS A 188 -14.71 1.94 -18.71
C LYS A 188 -14.52 1.45 -17.28
N SER A 189 -14.88 2.24 -16.28
CA SER A 189 -14.82 1.82 -14.87
C SER A 189 -15.77 0.67 -14.57
N LEU A 190 -16.95 0.61 -15.20
CA LEU A 190 -17.85 -0.55 -15.10
C LEU A 190 -17.19 -1.83 -15.65
N TYR A 191 -16.53 -1.71 -16.80
CA TYR A 191 -15.79 -2.84 -17.38
C TYR A 191 -14.63 -3.28 -16.48
N THR A 192 -13.85 -2.31 -15.95
CA THR A 192 -12.76 -2.59 -14.99
C THR A 192 -13.28 -3.31 -13.75
N ALA A 193 -14.39 -2.85 -13.18
CA ALA A 193 -15.02 -3.47 -12.01
C ALA A 193 -15.45 -4.91 -12.30
N LYS A 194 -16.04 -5.18 -13.48
CA LYS A 194 -16.39 -6.53 -13.93
C LYS A 194 -15.15 -7.43 -14.01
N MET A 195 -14.06 -6.94 -14.62
CA MET A 195 -12.81 -7.72 -14.76
C MET A 195 -12.18 -8.00 -13.39
N LEU A 196 -12.15 -7.02 -12.50
CA LEU A 196 -11.63 -7.20 -11.14
C LEU A 196 -12.44 -8.22 -10.34
N ASN A 197 -13.78 -8.18 -10.41
CA ASN A 197 -14.64 -9.16 -9.75
C ASN A 197 -14.39 -10.59 -10.28
N LEU A 198 -14.22 -10.76 -11.59
CA LEU A 198 -13.89 -12.06 -12.18
C LEU A 198 -12.51 -12.55 -11.74
N PHE A 199 -11.53 -11.64 -11.67
CA PHE A 199 -10.19 -11.95 -11.16
C PHE A 199 -10.25 -12.41 -9.72
N GLU A 200 -10.89 -11.67 -8.83
CA GLU A 200 -10.98 -12.01 -7.39
C GLU A 200 -11.70 -13.33 -7.17
N SER A 201 -12.73 -13.63 -7.99
CA SER A 201 -13.41 -14.93 -7.97
C SER A 201 -12.49 -16.08 -8.40
N LYS A 202 -11.73 -15.91 -9.50
CA LYS A 202 -10.74 -16.90 -9.95
C LYS A 202 -9.62 -17.07 -8.91
N ALA A 203 -9.11 -15.96 -8.38
CA ALA A 203 -8.08 -15.97 -7.35
C ALA A 203 -8.54 -16.78 -6.12
N ARG A 204 -9.76 -16.56 -5.64
CA ARG A 204 -10.33 -17.33 -4.53
C ARG A 204 -10.34 -18.83 -4.80
N ASN A 205 -10.70 -19.25 -6.00
CA ASN A 205 -10.72 -20.68 -6.37
C ASN A 205 -9.31 -21.28 -6.38
N ILE A 206 -8.31 -20.56 -6.92
CA ILE A 206 -6.90 -20.99 -6.94
C ILE A 206 -6.36 -21.06 -5.52
N LEU A 207 -6.60 -20.04 -4.72
CA LEU A 207 -6.05 -19.91 -3.36
C LEU A 207 -6.64 -20.90 -2.38
N LYS A 208 -7.88 -21.36 -2.57
CA LYS A 208 -8.59 -22.29 -1.67
C LYS A 208 -7.77 -23.53 -1.32
N ASN A 209 -7.14 -24.13 -2.33
CA ASN A 209 -6.37 -25.37 -2.23
C ASN A 209 -4.87 -25.17 -2.54
N HIS A 210 -4.38 -23.92 -2.54
CA HIS A 210 -2.99 -23.64 -2.84
C HIS A 210 -2.06 -24.28 -1.77
N PRO A 211 -0.94 -24.91 -2.17
CA PRO A 211 -0.03 -25.61 -1.24
C PRO A 211 0.41 -24.76 -0.04
N VAL A 212 0.71 -23.48 -0.24
CA VAL A 212 1.02 -22.54 0.85
C VAL A 212 -0.11 -22.51 1.88
N ASN A 213 -1.36 -22.44 1.45
CA ASN A 213 -2.51 -22.37 2.35
C ASN A 213 -2.81 -23.71 3.03
N LEU A 214 -2.53 -24.83 2.40
CA LEU A 214 -2.62 -26.15 3.04
C LEU A 214 -1.60 -26.30 4.15
N ILE A 215 -0.34 -25.91 3.90
CA ILE A 215 0.72 -25.88 4.92
C ILE A 215 0.37 -24.94 6.06
N ARG A 216 -0.17 -23.74 5.77
CA ARG A 216 -0.58 -22.80 6.82
C ARG A 216 -1.67 -23.39 7.71
N LYS A 217 -2.68 -24.02 7.12
CA LYS A 217 -3.75 -24.69 7.88
C LYS A 217 -3.22 -25.82 8.75
N SER A 218 -2.29 -26.66 8.27
CA SER A 218 -1.67 -27.74 9.06
C SER A 218 -0.88 -27.23 10.26
N LYS A 219 -0.43 -25.96 10.21
CA LYS A 219 0.26 -25.26 11.29
C LYS A 219 -0.66 -24.36 12.13
N ASN A 220 -1.98 -24.49 12.00
CA ASN A 220 -2.96 -23.62 12.66
C ASN A 220 -2.78 -22.13 12.37
N LEU A 221 -2.20 -21.77 11.20
CA LEU A 221 -2.08 -20.40 10.75
C LEU A 221 -3.24 -20.04 9.81
N LEU A 222 -3.65 -18.77 9.84
CA LEU A 222 -4.69 -18.24 8.97
C LEU A 222 -4.29 -18.33 7.49
N PRO A 223 -5.07 -18.98 6.61
CA PRO A 223 -4.75 -19.07 5.18
C PRO A 223 -4.97 -17.73 4.48
N ALA A 224 -4.15 -17.43 3.48
CA ALA A 224 -4.35 -16.32 2.54
C ALA A 224 -5.28 -16.80 1.40
N ASN A 225 -6.58 -16.95 1.68
CA ASN A 225 -7.53 -17.59 0.78
C ASN A 225 -8.38 -16.62 -0.05
N ILE A 226 -8.13 -15.31 0.09
CA ILE A 226 -8.73 -14.25 -0.72
C ILE A 226 -7.75 -13.08 -0.87
N VAL A 227 -7.91 -12.33 -1.94
CA VAL A 227 -7.30 -11.02 -2.17
C VAL A 227 -8.34 -9.94 -1.91
N LEU A 228 -7.97 -8.89 -1.18
CA LEU A 228 -8.77 -7.67 -1.01
C LEU A 228 -8.06 -6.53 -1.73
N SER A 229 -8.69 -5.97 -2.75
CA SER A 229 -8.17 -4.85 -3.55
C SER A 229 -8.64 -3.50 -3.01
N ARG A 230 -7.81 -2.46 -3.21
CA ARG A 230 -8.14 -1.07 -2.81
C ARG A 230 -7.25 -0.05 -3.49
N GLU A 231 -7.64 1.22 -3.38
CA GLU A 231 -6.85 2.38 -3.79
C GLU A 231 -6.38 2.28 -5.25
N PRO A 232 -7.33 2.13 -6.21
CA PRO A 232 -7.01 2.11 -7.64
C PRO A 232 -6.37 3.42 -8.11
N GLY A 233 -5.60 3.32 -9.19
CA GLY A 233 -5.11 4.48 -9.92
C GLY A 233 -4.53 4.08 -11.25
N VAL A 234 -4.63 4.99 -12.21
CA VAL A 234 -3.99 4.84 -13.50
C VAL A 234 -2.52 5.21 -13.39
N MET A 235 -1.67 4.42 -14.03
CA MET A 235 -0.28 4.79 -14.24
C MET A 235 -0.22 5.80 -15.39
N ASP A 236 0.07 7.05 -15.06
CA ASP A 236 0.38 8.08 -16.03
C ASP A 236 1.85 8.03 -16.44
N ASP A 237 2.20 8.73 -17.51
CA ASP A 237 3.59 8.92 -17.89
C ASP A 237 4.23 9.91 -16.90
N PHE A 238 4.60 9.39 -15.74
CA PHE A 238 5.30 10.18 -14.72
C PHE A 238 6.72 10.48 -15.21
N ALA A 239 6.86 11.58 -15.90
CA ALA A 239 8.13 12.30 -15.83
C ALA A 239 8.47 12.45 -14.34
N LYS A 240 9.70 12.10 -13.93
CA LYS A 240 10.19 12.24 -12.56
C LYS A 240 9.56 13.45 -11.89
N LEU A 241 8.93 13.26 -10.73
CA LEU A 241 8.36 14.38 -9.98
C LEU A 241 9.45 15.42 -9.78
N LYS A 242 9.31 16.58 -10.43
CA LYS A 242 10.25 17.68 -10.27
C LYS A 242 9.99 18.33 -8.91
N HIS A 243 11.06 18.55 -8.15
CA HIS A 243 10.95 19.30 -6.92
C HIS A 243 10.46 20.73 -7.21
N PRO A 244 9.59 21.32 -6.37
CA PRO A 244 9.05 22.67 -6.58
C PRO A 244 10.10 23.77 -6.72
N SER A 245 11.30 23.58 -6.17
CA SER A 245 12.44 24.51 -6.34
C SER A 245 13.05 24.49 -7.74
N GLY A 246 12.60 23.59 -8.63
CA GLY A 246 13.19 23.41 -9.96
C GLY A 246 14.53 22.65 -9.96
N SER A 247 15.10 22.33 -8.79
CA SER A 247 16.36 21.59 -8.69
C SER A 247 16.10 20.08 -8.59
N ASP A 248 17.02 19.27 -9.11
CA ASP A 248 16.99 17.84 -8.92
C ASP A 248 17.32 17.51 -7.46
N ILE A 249 16.51 16.62 -6.86
CA ILE A 249 16.83 16.03 -5.56
C ILE A 249 17.85 14.91 -5.81
N SER A 250 18.96 14.95 -5.11
CA SER A 250 19.93 13.86 -5.10
C SER A 250 20.05 13.28 -3.69
N GLY A 251 20.04 11.97 -3.57
CA GLY A 251 20.12 11.31 -2.27
C GLY A 251 19.85 9.83 -2.35
N ILE A 252 19.80 9.21 -1.18
CA ILE A 252 19.53 7.79 -1.00
C ILE A 252 18.40 7.65 0.02
N PHE A 253 17.38 6.86 -0.32
CA PHE A 253 16.39 6.38 0.62
C PHE A 253 16.83 5.02 1.16
N ILE A 254 16.82 4.86 2.49
CA ILE A 254 17.01 3.57 3.16
C ILE A 254 15.64 3.13 3.67
N THR A 255 15.09 2.05 3.11
CA THR A 255 13.74 1.58 3.45
C THR A 255 13.52 0.14 3.07
N GLY A 256 12.75 -0.59 3.89
CA GLY A 256 12.22 -1.93 3.56
C GLY A 256 10.74 -1.90 3.09
N ASP A 257 10.09 -0.74 3.03
CA ASP A 257 8.69 -0.60 2.60
C ASP A 257 8.59 -0.26 1.12
N ASP A 258 7.77 -1.01 0.37
CA ASP A 258 7.64 -0.81 -1.08
C ASP A 258 6.88 0.48 -1.43
N THR A 259 5.97 0.98 -0.57
CA THR A 259 5.34 2.29 -0.80
C THR A 259 6.41 3.39 -0.79
N ILE A 260 7.32 3.37 0.18
CA ILE A 260 8.43 4.35 0.26
C ILE A 260 9.40 4.15 -0.91
N SER A 261 9.70 2.88 -1.29
CA SER A 261 10.50 2.57 -2.48
C SER A 261 9.88 3.16 -3.75
N GLY A 262 8.56 3.08 -3.89
CA GLY A 262 7.81 3.67 -5.01
C GLY A 262 7.98 5.19 -5.06
N ILE A 263 7.77 5.87 -3.94
CA ILE A 263 7.98 7.33 -3.83
C ILE A 263 9.41 7.69 -4.23
N SER A 264 10.40 6.96 -3.70
CA SER A 264 11.81 7.21 -3.99
C SER A 264 12.12 7.15 -5.49
N LYS A 265 11.62 6.11 -6.19
CA LYS A 265 11.78 5.98 -7.65
C LYS A 265 11.11 7.12 -8.41
N MET A 266 9.91 7.52 -7.99
CA MET A 266 9.16 8.59 -8.64
C MET A 266 9.84 9.95 -8.55
N ILE A 267 10.56 10.23 -7.47
CA ILE A 267 11.32 11.48 -7.27
C ILE A 267 12.79 11.37 -7.70
N GLY A 268 13.21 10.22 -8.22
CA GLY A 268 14.55 10.01 -8.75
C GLY A 268 15.65 9.76 -7.73
N LEU A 269 15.29 9.40 -6.48
CA LEU A 269 16.27 9.01 -5.46
C LEU A 269 16.69 7.55 -5.59
N LYS A 270 17.93 7.25 -5.20
CA LYS A 270 18.42 5.88 -5.09
C LYS A 270 17.80 5.20 -3.87
N ILE A 271 17.65 3.86 -3.95
CA ILE A 271 17.11 3.05 -2.86
C ILE A 271 18.21 2.13 -2.34
N CYS A 272 18.34 2.08 -1.00
CA CYS A 272 19.06 1.05 -0.28
C CYS A 272 18.05 0.28 0.57
N LYS A 273 18.01 -1.06 0.41
CA LYS A 273 17.14 -1.96 1.20
C LYS A 273 17.93 -2.66 2.28
#